data_f712a8254ff075292c695b5ee6b8ee55
#
_entry.id   f712a8254ff075292c695b5ee6b8ee55
#
_cell.length_a   1.000
_cell.length_b   1.000
_cell.length_c   1.000
_cell.angle_alpha   90.00
_cell.angle_beta   90.00
_cell.angle_gamma   90.00
#
_symmetry.space_group_name_H-M   'P 1'
#
loop_
_entity.id
_entity.type
_entity.pdbx_description
1 polymer ?
#
loop_
_entity_poly.entity_id
_entity_poly.type
_entity_poly.pdbx_seq_one_letter_code
_entity_poly.pdbx_strand_id
1 'polypeptide(L)'
;MKLSLDKILEKCPRKLLPLYPKIMETIQMFQETPDYLRGELEPLIILLEGSRGSGKSEFAQRAVISGSYDGYLQTVKYATMTENGLNGSKDAFERLAPECRGTGANTSKANPMHRFIGDLRIDFDFFGRQDIKNEQKKYDWLICEEVEKWDKVQGVAALETEIRHCSVILLISNNPPQSVIDFCKAHDALFMRCDWWENNALPAHIRDAYEKAKRESPVYYTRFIMCQNDTDLAQWFDNTGVENFFSRTAADVSQHEKESNQIVLGIDVGGGYGDESVIAKVTKTPYGSLLVEIIGKYQLETPALAVRVNQARASTGATEEVWDASGIGYTAVQQRASDPRTRRALGVVNFMGHLPAVSDETIFNCRSEAYALWQRMINQNQCWYVGNPAYIDQIRREMFAQVYATTEQSKGKLRIAEKKDIKKNLNNESPNMADAIAMAIHRCMTYTPHQNSSEDYALAHGGVRPVQVKNRWF
;
A
#
# COMPACT_ATOMS: atom_id res chain seq x y z
N MET A 1 -32.16 -12.01 29.66
CA MET A 1 -31.10 -11.44 30.55
C MET A 1 -30.50 -10.29 29.78
N LYS A 2 -30.53 -9.06 30.28
CA LYS A 2 -30.13 -7.86 29.51
C LYS A 2 -28.60 -7.76 29.43
N LEU A 3 -28.10 -7.48 28.24
CA LEU A 3 -26.70 -7.12 28.05
C LEU A 3 -26.45 -5.80 28.78
N SER A 4 -25.69 -5.82 29.86
CA SER A 4 -25.38 -4.61 30.63
C SER A 4 -24.10 -4.02 30.05
N LEU A 5 -24.19 -2.77 29.61
CA LEU A 5 -23.03 -1.99 29.15
C LEU A 5 -21.90 -1.99 30.19
N ASP A 6 -22.25 -1.92 31.47
CA ASP A 6 -21.31 -1.94 32.58
C ASP A 6 -20.53 -3.26 32.64
N LYS A 7 -21.17 -4.39 32.40
CA LYS A 7 -20.52 -5.70 32.35
C LYS A 7 -19.61 -5.88 31.13
N ILE A 8 -19.99 -5.30 29.98
CA ILE A 8 -19.14 -5.27 28.82
C ILE A 8 -17.89 -4.43 29.09
N LEU A 9 -18.05 -3.27 29.70
CA LEU A 9 -16.97 -2.37 30.07
C LEU A 9 -16.10 -2.92 31.21
N GLU A 10 -16.65 -3.74 32.11
CA GLU A 10 -15.89 -4.42 33.14
C GLU A 10 -14.98 -5.53 32.60
N LYS A 11 -15.45 -6.29 31.64
CA LYS A 11 -14.69 -7.39 30.99
C LYS A 11 -13.82 -6.93 29.81
N CYS A 12 -14.20 -5.86 29.15
CA CYS A 12 -13.36 -5.20 28.14
C CYS A 12 -12.59 -4.08 28.85
N PRO A 13 -11.25 -4.14 28.93
CA PRO A 13 -10.49 -3.06 29.55
C PRO A 13 -10.90 -1.71 28.95
N ARG A 14 -10.96 -0.66 29.79
CA ARG A 14 -11.39 0.73 29.50
C ARG A 14 -10.74 1.43 28.29
N LYS A 15 -10.20 0.67 27.35
CA LYS A 15 -9.49 1.10 26.15
C LYS A 15 -10.32 0.98 24.87
N LEU A 16 -11.63 0.74 25.01
CA LEU A 16 -12.53 0.72 23.87
C LEU A 16 -12.76 2.13 23.34
N LEU A 17 -12.92 2.22 22.04
CA LEU A 17 -13.28 3.45 21.35
C LEU A 17 -14.59 4.01 21.92
N PRO A 18 -14.74 5.35 22.02
CA PRO A 18 -15.97 5.99 22.49
C PRO A 18 -17.23 5.57 21.71
N LEU A 19 -17.04 5.15 20.46
CA LEU A 19 -18.14 4.72 19.58
C LEU A 19 -18.76 3.36 19.98
N TYR A 20 -17.99 2.47 20.61
CA TYR A 20 -18.46 1.12 20.91
C TYR A 20 -19.57 1.05 21.94
N PRO A 21 -19.56 1.82 23.02
CA PRO A 21 -20.72 1.94 23.88
C PRO A 21 -22.00 2.29 23.12
N LYS A 22 -21.92 3.27 22.21
CA LYS A 22 -23.04 3.70 21.40
C LYS A 22 -23.57 2.58 20.46
N ILE A 23 -22.69 1.77 19.87
CA ILE A 23 -23.09 0.62 19.07
C ILE A 23 -23.84 -0.40 19.93
N MET A 24 -23.31 -0.71 21.11
CA MET A 24 -23.93 -1.67 22.02
C MET A 24 -25.27 -1.16 22.56
N GLU A 25 -25.38 0.11 22.90
CA GLU A 25 -26.65 0.75 23.28
C GLU A 25 -27.69 0.63 22.15
N THR A 26 -27.26 0.89 20.90
CA THR A 26 -28.14 0.77 19.72
C THR A 26 -28.64 -0.66 19.53
N ILE A 27 -27.76 -1.65 19.65
CA ILE A 27 -28.15 -3.07 19.57
C ILE A 27 -29.11 -3.43 20.71
N GLN A 28 -28.83 -2.99 21.92
CA GLN A 28 -29.68 -3.25 23.08
C GLN A 28 -31.08 -2.62 22.89
N MET A 29 -31.15 -1.36 22.49
CA MET A 29 -32.42 -0.68 22.22
C MET A 29 -33.24 -1.42 21.15
N PHE A 30 -32.61 -1.87 20.08
CA PHE A 30 -33.25 -2.64 19.02
C PHE A 30 -33.86 -3.94 19.57
N GLN A 31 -33.11 -4.66 20.38
CA GLN A 31 -33.53 -5.95 20.93
C GLN A 31 -34.58 -5.82 22.05
N GLU A 32 -34.76 -4.64 22.61
CA GLU A 32 -35.82 -4.33 23.57
C GLU A 32 -37.14 -3.92 22.89
N THR A 33 -37.14 -3.75 21.54
CA THR A 33 -38.37 -3.39 20.84
C THR A 33 -39.39 -4.52 20.88
N PRO A 34 -40.70 -4.22 21.02
CA PRO A 34 -41.74 -5.23 21.06
C PRO A 34 -41.79 -6.08 19.80
N ASP A 35 -41.53 -5.48 18.62
CA ASP A 35 -41.57 -6.17 17.33
C ASP A 35 -40.40 -7.15 17.17
N TYR A 36 -39.19 -6.79 17.67
CA TYR A 36 -38.07 -7.73 17.75
C TYR A 36 -38.41 -8.94 18.63
N LEU A 37 -39.01 -8.70 19.81
CA LEU A 37 -39.37 -9.78 20.72
C LEU A 37 -40.43 -10.72 20.15
N ARG A 38 -41.23 -10.24 19.20
CA ARG A 38 -42.21 -11.07 18.41
C ARG A 38 -41.59 -11.74 17.19
N GLY A 39 -40.35 -11.39 16.83
CA GLY A 39 -39.70 -11.88 15.62
C GLY A 39 -40.26 -11.30 14.32
N GLU A 40 -40.85 -10.12 14.38
CA GLU A 40 -41.54 -9.43 13.26
C GLU A 40 -40.65 -8.37 12.59
N LEU A 41 -39.48 -8.03 13.20
CA LEU A 41 -38.58 -7.03 12.65
C LEU A 41 -37.55 -7.62 11.68
N GLU A 42 -37.20 -6.83 10.68
CA GLU A 42 -36.01 -7.05 9.89
C GLU A 42 -34.74 -6.92 10.76
N PRO A 43 -33.64 -7.58 10.40
CA PRO A 43 -32.42 -7.53 11.20
C PRO A 43 -31.84 -6.12 11.26
N LEU A 44 -31.26 -5.78 12.40
CA LEU A 44 -30.46 -4.57 12.54
C LEU A 44 -29.14 -4.73 11.79
N ILE A 45 -28.93 -3.91 10.77
CA ILE A 45 -27.68 -3.90 10.00
C ILE A 45 -26.84 -2.69 10.43
N ILE A 46 -25.59 -2.91 10.77
CA ILE A 46 -24.62 -1.86 11.12
C ILE A 46 -23.41 -1.99 10.21
N LEU A 47 -23.10 -0.94 9.45
CA LEU A 47 -21.86 -0.82 8.72
C LEU A 47 -20.87 -0.01 9.53
N LEU A 48 -19.85 -0.70 10.04
CA LEU A 48 -18.75 -0.10 10.80
C LEU A 48 -17.56 0.10 9.88
N GLU A 49 -17.37 1.32 9.40
CA GLU A 49 -16.24 1.69 8.57
C GLU A 49 -15.17 2.46 9.34
N GLY A 50 -13.99 2.63 8.74
CA GLY A 50 -12.96 3.49 9.30
C GLY A 50 -11.54 3.04 8.99
N SER A 51 -10.57 3.81 9.46
CA SER A 51 -9.16 3.60 9.17
C SER A 51 -8.60 2.32 9.78
N ARG A 52 -7.41 1.91 9.31
CA ARG A 52 -6.64 0.84 9.96
C ARG A 52 -6.28 1.24 11.39
N GLY A 53 -6.23 0.26 12.28
CA GLY A 53 -5.88 0.50 13.68
C GLY A 53 -7.00 1.13 14.50
N SER A 54 -8.19 1.37 13.96
CA SER A 54 -9.34 1.87 14.71
C SER A 54 -9.92 0.86 15.71
N GLY A 55 -9.57 -0.43 15.62
CA GLY A 55 -9.97 -1.47 16.57
C GLY A 55 -11.32 -2.13 16.27
N LYS A 56 -11.90 -1.96 15.09
CA LYS A 56 -13.20 -2.51 14.67
C LYS A 56 -13.33 -4.02 14.89
N SER A 57 -12.37 -4.80 14.40
CA SER A 57 -12.36 -6.26 14.53
C SER A 57 -12.23 -6.70 15.98
N GLU A 58 -11.37 -6.05 16.76
CA GLU A 58 -11.22 -6.35 18.18
C GLU A 58 -12.50 -6.04 18.97
N PHE A 59 -13.19 -4.94 18.61
CA PHE A 59 -14.50 -4.65 19.18
C PHE A 59 -15.50 -5.76 18.92
N ALA A 60 -15.66 -6.20 17.68
CA ALA A 60 -16.61 -7.24 17.32
C ALA A 60 -16.34 -8.55 18.07
N GLN A 61 -15.07 -8.96 18.15
CA GLN A 61 -14.66 -10.15 18.88
C GLN A 61 -14.96 -10.05 20.38
N ARG A 62 -14.66 -8.91 21.01
CA ARG A 62 -14.94 -8.67 22.43
C ARG A 62 -16.44 -8.58 22.72
N ALA A 63 -17.22 -8.00 21.81
CA ALA A 63 -18.68 -7.94 21.94
C ALA A 63 -19.30 -9.36 21.93
N VAL A 64 -18.82 -10.23 21.05
CA VAL A 64 -19.25 -11.64 21.01
C VAL A 64 -18.89 -12.37 22.31
N ILE A 65 -17.65 -12.22 22.79
CA ILE A 65 -17.18 -12.85 24.03
C ILE A 65 -18.03 -12.39 25.23
N SER A 66 -18.27 -11.07 25.35
CA SER A 66 -19.10 -10.53 26.41
C SER A 66 -20.53 -11.05 26.35
N GLY A 67 -21.11 -11.11 25.15
CA GLY A 67 -22.44 -11.66 24.94
C GLY A 67 -22.58 -13.12 25.35
N SER A 68 -21.49 -13.91 25.21
CA SER A 68 -21.42 -15.29 25.69
C SER A 68 -21.51 -15.35 27.25
N TYR A 69 -20.68 -14.57 27.93
CA TYR A 69 -20.66 -14.60 29.40
C TYR A 69 -21.96 -14.13 30.05
N ASP A 70 -22.67 -13.23 29.39
CA ASP A 70 -23.97 -12.74 29.89
C ASP A 70 -25.14 -13.66 29.48
N GLY A 71 -24.87 -14.78 28.78
CA GLY A 71 -25.88 -15.72 28.32
C GLY A 71 -26.83 -15.14 27.27
N TYR A 72 -26.43 -14.03 26.65
CA TYR A 72 -27.23 -13.25 25.72
C TYR A 72 -27.15 -13.78 24.29
N LEU A 73 -25.98 -14.23 23.88
CA LEU A 73 -25.74 -14.82 22.57
C LEU A 73 -25.64 -16.34 22.70
N GLN A 74 -26.33 -17.05 21.83
CA GLN A 74 -26.26 -18.51 21.71
C GLN A 74 -25.57 -18.97 20.43
N THR A 75 -25.77 -18.18 19.34
CA THR A 75 -25.23 -18.54 18.02
C THR A 75 -24.72 -17.31 17.28
N VAL A 76 -23.48 -17.35 16.85
CA VAL A 76 -22.86 -16.29 16.03
C VAL A 76 -22.24 -16.92 14.79
N LYS A 77 -22.50 -16.30 13.62
CA LYS A 77 -21.74 -16.58 12.41
C LYS A 77 -20.69 -15.50 12.22
N TYR A 78 -19.43 -15.92 12.11
CA TYR A 78 -18.30 -15.01 11.89
C TYR A 78 -17.71 -15.30 10.53
N ALA A 79 -17.89 -14.39 9.59
CA ALA A 79 -17.55 -14.57 8.20
C ALA A 79 -16.44 -13.61 7.74
N THR A 80 -15.52 -14.14 6.97
CA THR A 80 -14.45 -13.36 6.32
C THR A 80 -14.44 -13.65 4.82
N MET A 81 -13.67 -12.87 4.04
CA MET A 81 -13.54 -13.12 2.60
C MET A 81 -12.52 -14.19 2.24
N THR A 82 -11.55 -14.43 3.10
CA THR A 82 -10.43 -15.31 2.79
C THR A 82 -10.20 -16.33 3.91
N GLU A 83 -9.67 -17.49 3.55
CA GLU A 83 -9.26 -18.52 4.52
C GLU A 83 -8.20 -18.00 5.50
N ASN A 84 -7.29 -17.14 5.05
CA ASN A 84 -6.29 -16.50 5.92
C ASN A 84 -6.93 -15.53 6.92
N GLY A 85 -7.91 -14.74 6.50
CA GLY A 85 -8.68 -13.88 7.39
C GLY A 85 -9.41 -14.70 8.44
N LEU A 86 -10.02 -15.82 8.04
CA LEU A 86 -10.72 -16.74 8.92
C LEU A 86 -9.79 -17.31 10.01
N ASN A 87 -8.59 -17.75 9.64
CA ASN A 87 -7.61 -18.27 10.59
C ASN A 87 -7.15 -17.17 11.57
N GLY A 88 -6.91 -15.96 11.07
CA GLY A 88 -6.57 -14.81 11.92
C GLY A 88 -7.68 -14.48 12.94
N SER A 89 -8.95 -14.56 12.55
CA SER A 89 -10.07 -14.34 13.45
C SER A 89 -10.17 -15.42 14.52
N LYS A 90 -9.96 -16.69 14.18
CA LYS A 90 -9.93 -17.79 15.19
C LYS A 90 -8.81 -17.60 16.20
N ASP A 91 -7.60 -17.30 15.73
CA ASP A 91 -6.45 -17.07 16.61
C ASP A 91 -6.71 -15.88 17.56
N ALA A 92 -7.43 -14.86 17.06
CA ALA A 92 -7.83 -13.73 17.88
C ALA A 92 -8.84 -14.11 18.99
N PHE A 93 -9.84 -14.93 18.68
CA PHE A 93 -10.77 -15.44 19.67
C PHE A 93 -10.07 -16.31 20.72
N GLU A 94 -9.18 -17.22 20.31
CA GLU A 94 -8.40 -18.07 21.22
C GLU A 94 -7.48 -17.25 22.14
N ARG A 95 -6.97 -16.12 21.65
CA ARG A 95 -6.15 -15.21 22.45
C ARG A 95 -6.96 -14.41 23.43
N LEU A 96 -8.16 -13.95 23.04
CA LEU A 96 -9.02 -13.10 23.85
C LEU A 96 -9.82 -13.91 24.90
N ALA A 97 -10.17 -15.14 24.58
CA ALA A 97 -10.89 -16.09 25.42
C ALA A 97 -10.17 -17.44 25.40
N PRO A 98 -9.22 -17.68 26.33
CA PRO A 98 -8.46 -18.95 26.38
C PRO A 98 -9.33 -20.22 26.50
N GLU A 99 -10.52 -20.09 27.06
CA GLU A 99 -11.53 -21.15 27.14
C GLU A 99 -12.18 -21.48 25.79
N CYS A 100 -12.03 -20.62 24.80
CA CYS A 100 -12.47 -20.85 23.41
C CYS A 100 -11.70 -21.98 22.71
N ARG A 101 -10.84 -22.69 23.39
CA ARG A 101 -10.05 -23.79 22.85
C ARG A 101 -10.97 -24.91 22.40
N GLY A 102 -11.16 -24.95 21.11
CA GLY A 102 -12.14 -25.75 20.44
C GLY A 102 -12.05 -27.23 20.71
N THR A 103 -13.18 -27.83 20.86
CA THR A 103 -13.43 -29.25 20.70
C THR A 103 -13.23 -29.60 19.22
N GLY A 104 -12.06 -30.16 18.90
CA GLY A 104 -11.81 -30.79 17.62
C GLY A 104 -11.36 -29.82 16.53
N ALA A 105 -10.07 -29.82 16.29
CA ALA A 105 -9.48 -29.38 15.04
C ALA A 105 -10.01 -30.26 13.90
N ASN A 106 -11.15 -29.94 13.33
CA ASN A 106 -11.58 -30.62 12.13
C ASN A 106 -11.03 -29.88 10.92
N THR A 107 -9.97 -30.42 10.42
CA THR A 107 -9.28 -30.04 9.19
C THR A 107 -10.05 -30.41 7.93
N SER A 108 -11.28 -30.90 8.03
CA SER A 108 -12.07 -31.21 6.85
C SER A 108 -12.57 -29.93 6.21
N LYS A 109 -12.16 -29.71 4.97
CA LYS A 109 -12.57 -28.58 4.10
C LYS A 109 -14.09 -28.49 3.86
N ALA A 110 -14.88 -29.41 4.38
CA ALA A 110 -16.30 -29.58 4.11
C ALA A 110 -17.24 -29.06 5.21
N ASN A 111 -16.74 -28.77 6.41
CA ASN A 111 -17.59 -28.30 7.51
C ASN A 111 -17.18 -26.90 7.97
N PRO A 112 -18.15 -26.02 8.28
CA PRO A 112 -17.85 -24.76 8.93
C PRO A 112 -17.09 -25.04 10.23
N MET A 113 -15.98 -24.32 10.42
CA MET A 113 -15.22 -24.46 11.64
C MET A 113 -16.00 -23.74 12.74
N HIS A 114 -16.23 -24.38 13.86
CA HIS A 114 -16.94 -23.79 14.99
C HIS A 114 -16.09 -23.83 16.27
N ARG A 115 -16.38 -22.87 17.14
CA ARG A 115 -15.80 -22.75 18.46
C ARG A 115 -16.93 -22.55 19.46
N PHE A 116 -16.66 -22.89 20.71
CA PHE A 116 -17.58 -22.66 21.80
C PHE A 116 -16.93 -21.80 22.89
N ILE A 117 -17.70 -20.88 23.43
CA ILE A 117 -17.38 -20.10 24.63
C ILE A 117 -18.56 -20.27 25.57
N GLY A 118 -18.44 -21.14 26.58
CA GLY A 118 -19.60 -21.57 27.35
C GLY A 118 -20.65 -22.20 26.45
N ASP A 119 -21.89 -21.69 26.49
CA ASP A 119 -23.00 -22.15 25.67
C ASP A 119 -23.06 -21.49 24.29
N LEU A 120 -22.26 -20.45 24.05
CA LEU A 120 -22.20 -19.77 22.75
C LEU A 120 -21.48 -20.64 21.73
N ARG A 121 -22.13 -20.87 20.60
CA ARG A 121 -21.52 -21.44 19.41
C ARG A 121 -21.16 -20.34 18.41
N ILE A 122 -19.90 -20.28 17.97
CA ILE A 122 -19.39 -19.43 16.90
C ILE A 122 -19.09 -20.27 15.70
N ASP A 123 -19.81 -20.08 14.60
CA ASP A 123 -19.55 -20.73 13.33
C ASP A 123 -18.68 -19.81 12.47
N PHE A 124 -17.51 -20.28 12.08
CA PHE A 124 -16.59 -19.54 11.21
C PHE A 124 -16.79 -19.97 9.75
N ASP A 125 -16.94 -18.97 8.87
CA ASP A 125 -17.17 -19.21 7.45
C ASP A 125 -16.41 -18.19 6.59
N PHE A 126 -16.28 -18.48 5.29
CA PHE A 126 -15.79 -17.47 4.36
C PHE A 126 -16.63 -17.46 3.07
N PHE A 127 -16.96 -16.26 2.61
CA PHE A 127 -17.87 -16.07 1.47
C PHE A 127 -17.27 -16.41 0.10
N GLY A 128 -15.98 -16.72 0.02
CA GLY A 128 -15.32 -17.17 -1.21
C GLY A 128 -15.61 -18.62 -1.62
N ARG A 129 -16.39 -19.36 -0.84
CA ARG A 129 -16.83 -20.73 -1.20
C ARG A 129 -18.09 -20.69 -2.06
N GLN A 130 -18.01 -21.31 -3.24
CA GLN A 130 -19.19 -21.50 -4.11
C GLN A 130 -20.25 -22.46 -3.54
N ASP A 131 -19.94 -23.19 -2.48
CA ASP A 131 -20.79 -24.22 -1.85
C ASP A 131 -21.33 -23.74 -0.49
N ILE A 132 -21.92 -22.54 -0.41
CA ILE A 132 -22.73 -22.21 0.76
C ILE A 132 -23.98 -23.09 0.69
N LYS A 133 -23.89 -24.27 1.25
CA LYS A 133 -25.08 -25.07 1.55
C LYS A 133 -25.87 -24.26 2.56
N ASN A 134 -27.00 -23.73 2.15
CA ASN A 134 -27.99 -23.08 2.98
C ASN A 134 -28.43 -24.03 4.09
N GLU A 135 -27.65 -24.13 5.17
CA GLU A 135 -28.18 -24.62 6.42
C GLU A 135 -29.14 -23.54 6.88
N GLN A 136 -30.42 -23.85 6.97
CA GLN A 136 -31.49 -22.96 7.48
C GLN A 136 -31.31 -22.70 8.98
N LYS A 137 -30.13 -22.29 9.36
CA LYS A 137 -29.75 -22.09 10.75
C LYS A 137 -29.93 -20.59 11.08
N LYS A 138 -30.65 -20.31 12.14
CA LYS A 138 -30.78 -18.96 12.66
C LYS A 138 -29.55 -18.62 13.51
N TYR A 139 -29.04 -17.39 13.34
CA TYR A 139 -27.97 -16.83 14.13
C TYR A 139 -28.47 -15.58 14.87
N ASP A 140 -28.01 -15.41 16.09
CA ASP A 140 -28.28 -14.15 16.82
C ASP A 140 -27.53 -13.01 16.14
N TRP A 141 -26.26 -13.24 15.82
CA TRP A 141 -25.44 -12.27 15.11
C TRP A 141 -24.73 -12.88 13.90
N LEU A 142 -24.62 -12.08 12.85
CA LEU A 142 -23.71 -12.29 11.72
C LEU A 142 -22.68 -11.17 11.72
N ILE A 143 -21.40 -11.53 11.78
CA ILE A 143 -20.28 -10.58 11.69
C ILE A 143 -19.54 -10.87 10.41
N CYS A 144 -19.38 -9.85 9.57
CA CYS A 144 -18.68 -9.93 8.30
C CYS A 144 -17.47 -8.99 8.34
N GLU A 145 -16.27 -9.56 8.30
CA GLU A 145 -15.02 -8.79 8.24
C GLU A 145 -14.49 -8.63 6.82
N GLU A 146 -13.71 -7.57 6.63
CA GLU A 146 -13.03 -7.26 5.37
C GLU A 146 -13.99 -7.14 4.18
N VAL A 147 -15.17 -6.55 4.39
CA VAL A 147 -16.18 -6.44 3.32
C VAL A 147 -15.70 -5.59 2.13
N GLU A 148 -14.65 -4.82 2.27
CA GLU A 148 -13.96 -4.14 1.16
C GLU A 148 -13.33 -5.09 0.13
N LYS A 149 -13.12 -6.35 0.50
CA LYS A 149 -12.57 -7.40 -0.37
C LYS A 149 -13.64 -8.21 -1.08
N TRP A 150 -14.91 -7.93 -0.83
CA TRP A 150 -15.99 -8.69 -1.42
C TRP A 150 -16.09 -8.46 -2.92
N ASP A 151 -16.17 -9.54 -3.67
CA ASP A 151 -16.47 -9.47 -5.08
C ASP A 151 -17.89 -8.86 -5.26
N LYS A 152 -17.96 -7.86 -6.15
CA LYS A 152 -19.12 -6.96 -6.30
C LYS A 152 -20.47 -7.67 -6.48
N VAL A 153 -20.48 -8.95 -6.85
CA VAL A 153 -21.70 -9.71 -7.12
C VAL A 153 -21.94 -10.78 -6.05
N GLN A 154 -20.93 -11.48 -5.60
CA GLN A 154 -21.09 -12.64 -4.72
C GLN A 154 -21.33 -12.26 -3.25
N GLY A 155 -20.62 -11.25 -2.74
CA GLY A 155 -20.72 -10.85 -1.34
C GLY A 155 -22.09 -10.28 -0.97
N VAL A 156 -22.64 -9.40 -1.80
CA VAL A 156 -23.99 -8.83 -1.60
C VAL A 156 -25.06 -9.91 -1.74
N ALA A 157 -24.97 -10.80 -2.73
CA ALA A 157 -25.90 -11.91 -2.89
C ALA A 157 -25.88 -12.88 -1.70
N ALA A 158 -24.71 -13.09 -1.08
CA ALA A 158 -24.61 -13.86 0.15
C ALA A 158 -25.31 -13.15 1.32
N LEU A 159 -25.14 -11.82 1.46
CA LEU A 159 -25.86 -11.05 2.48
C LEU A 159 -27.37 -11.11 2.31
N GLU A 160 -27.89 -10.97 1.09
CA GLU A 160 -29.32 -11.08 0.79
C GLU A 160 -29.91 -12.44 1.22
N THR A 161 -29.09 -13.48 1.19
CA THR A 161 -29.49 -14.81 1.65
C THR A 161 -29.48 -14.89 3.16
N GLU A 162 -28.46 -14.33 3.81
CA GLU A 162 -28.25 -14.44 5.27
C GLU A 162 -29.14 -13.49 6.08
N ILE A 163 -29.60 -12.39 5.48
CA ILE A 163 -30.41 -11.38 6.17
C ILE A 163 -31.66 -11.96 6.85
N ARG A 164 -32.24 -13.01 6.27
CA ARG A 164 -33.45 -13.67 6.78
C ARG A 164 -33.17 -14.59 7.98
N HIS A 165 -31.90 -14.83 8.28
CA HIS A 165 -31.47 -15.82 9.27
C HIS A 165 -30.74 -15.20 10.45
N CYS A 166 -30.58 -13.89 10.48
CA CYS A 166 -29.80 -13.19 11.49
C CYS A 166 -30.62 -12.06 12.13
N SER A 167 -30.44 -11.83 13.42
CA SER A 167 -31.11 -10.73 14.12
C SER A 167 -30.29 -9.43 14.06
N VAL A 168 -28.95 -9.54 14.12
CA VAL A 168 -28.04 -8.40 13.99
C VAL A 168 -26.96 -8.75 12.99
N ILE A 169 -26.67 -7.84 12.06
CA ILE A 169 -25.62 -7.97 11.06
C ILE A 169 -24.62 -6.84 11.26
N LEU A 170 -23.38 -7.18 11.56
CA LEU A 170 -22.29 -6.23 11.71
C LEU A 170 -21.31 -6.39 10.53
N LEU A 171 -21.29 -5.39 9.65
CA LEU A 171 -20.38 -5.32 8.51
C LEU A 171 -19.17 -4.47 8.89
N ILE A 172 -17.96 -5.02 8.79
CA ILE A 172 -16.72 -4.35 9.17
C ILE A 172 -15.89 -4.11 7.92
N SER A 173 -15.59 -2.84 7.65
CA SER A 173 -14.82 -2.43 6.49
C SER A 173 -13.85 -1.30 6.80
N ASN A 174 -12.76 -1.26 6.05
CA ASN A 174 -11.93 -0.06 6.00
C ASN A 174 -12.44 0.91 4.93
N ASN A 175 -12.95 0.38 3.81
CA ASN A 175 -13.53 1.16 2.72
C ASN A 175 -14.52 0.28 1.96
N PRO A 176 -15.81 0.31 2.32
CA PRO A 176 -16.81 -0.57 1.73
C PRO A 176 -17.01 -0.25 0.24
N PRO A 177 -17.16 -1.28 -0.63
CA PRO A 177 -17.49 -1.05 -2.01
C PRO A 177 -18.91 -0.49 -2.17
N GLN A 178 -19.16 0.21 -3.28
CA GLN A 178 -20.44 0.86 -3.53
C GLN A 178 -21.62 -0.11 -3.43
N SER A 179 -21.46 -1.34 -3.90
CA SER A 179 -22.50 -2.39 -3.82
C SER A 179 -22.93 -2.71 -2.38
N VAL A 180 -21.99 -2.70 -1.43
CA VAL A 180 -22.29 -2.88 0.01
C VAL A 180 -22.96 -1.64 0.57
N ILE A 181 -22.54 -0.45 0.17
CA ILE A 181 -23.19 0.81 0.58
C ILE A 181 -24.65 0.85 0.09
N ASP A 182 -24.89 0.45 -1.17
CA ASP A 182 -26.22 0.42 -1.76
C ASP A 182 -27.10 -0.62 -1.06
N PHE A 183 -26.58 -1.80 -0.76
CA PHE A 183 -27.25 -2.80 0.06
C PHE A 183 -27.63 -2.23 1.43
N CYS A 184 -26.68 -1.61 2.13
CA CYS A 184 -26.91 -1.00 3.44
C CYS A 184 -28.01 0.07 3.40
N LYS A 185 -28.04 0.89 2.35
CA LYS A 185 -29.07 1.91 2.15
C LYS A 185 -30.46 1.29 1.86
N ALA A 186 -30.50 0.22 1.08
CA ALA A 186 -31.73 -0.48 0.75
C ALA A 186 -32.40 -1.14 1.99
N HIS A 187 -31.62 -1.44 3.01
CA HIS A 187 -32.07 -2.07 4.26
C HIS A 187 -31.99 -1.14 5.48
N ASP A 188 -31.99 0.17 5.30
CA ASP A 188 -31.94 1.17 6.36
C ASP A 188 -30.86 0.94 7.41
N ALA A 189 -29.69 0.45 6.97
CA ALA A 189 -28.56 0.14 7.83
C ALA A 189 -27.99 1.40 8.53
N LEU A 190 -27.48 1.22 9.73
CA LEU A 190 -26.77 2.27 10.45
C LEU A 190 -25.31 2.36 9.96
N PHE A 191 -24.89 3.56 9.57
CA PHE A 191 -23.53 3.85 9.17
C PHE A 191 -22.78 4.44 10.37
N MET A 192 -21.69 3.79 10.76
CA MET A 192 -20.82 4.25 11.84
C MET A 192 -19.37 4.26 11.37
N ARG A 193 -18.67 5.37 11.65
CA ARG A 193 -17.25 5.52 11.30
C ARG A 193 -16.40 5.70 12.55
N CYS A 194 -15.25 5.00 12.57
CA CYS A 194 -14.24 5.19 13.58
C CYS A 194 -12.85 5.21 12.96
N ASP A 195 -12.02 6.10 13.41
CA ASP A 195 -10.68 6.28 12.90
C ASP A 195 -9.61 5.96 13.97
N TRP A 196 -8.39 5.71 13.54
CA TRP A 196 -7.31 5.22 14.41
C TRP A 196 -6.97 6.17 15.56
N TRP A 197 -7.13 7.49 15.40
CA TRP A 197 -6.84 8.46 16.47
C TRP A 197 -7.85 8.41 17.60
N GLU A 198 -9.02 7.85 17.37
CA GLU A 198 -10.04 7.61 18.40
C GLU A 198 -9.71 6.35 19.24
N ASN A 199 -8.84 5.48 18.72
CA ASN A 199 -8.45 4.25 19.41
C ASN A 199 -7.35 4.51 20.44
N ASN A 200 -7.74 4.73 21.69
CA ASN A 200 -6.82 4.93 22.82
C ASN A 200 -5.97 3.68 23.15
N ALA A 201 -6.36 2.50 22.65
CA ALA A 201 -5.61 1.26 22.85
C ALA A 201 -4.51 1.03 21.78
N LEU A 202 -4.49 1.86 20.72
CA LEU A 202 -3.46 1.75 19.70
C LEU A 202 -2.07 2.01 20.31
N PRO A 203 -1.10 1.10 20.16
CA PRO A 203 0.24 1.27 20.69
C PRO A 203 0.88 2.59 20.24
N ALA A 204 1.63 3.24 21.14
CA ALA A 204 2.23 4.55 20.85
C ALA A 204 3.11 4.53 19.60
N HIS A 205 3.96 3.51 19.43
CA HIS A 205 4.83 3.39 18.26
C HIS A 205 4.05 3.28 16.92
N ILE A 206 2.86 2.68 16.92
CA ILE A 206 1.99 2.63 15.73
C ILE A 206 1.36 4.01 15.48
N ARG A 207 0.90 4.68 16.55
CA ARG A 207 0.37 6.03 16.46
C ARG A 207 1.39 7.00 15.90
N ASP A 208 2.64 6.95 16.40
CA ASP A 208 3.75 7.77 15.92
C ASP A 208 4.07 7.47 14.45
N ALA A 209 4.04 6.19 14.04
CA ALA A 209 4.23 5.80 12.65
C ALA A 209 3.12 6.35 11.74
N TYR A 210 1.86 6.39 12.18
CA TYR A 210 0.74 6.95 11.43
C TYR A 210 0.85 8.48 11.30
N GLU A 211 1.22 9.17 12.39
CA GLU A 211 1.48 10.61 12.35
C GLU A 211 2.67 10.95 11.45
N LYS A 212 3.72 10.15 11.49
CA LYS A 212 4.86 10.29 10.59
C LYS A 212 4.43 10.10 9.14
N ALA A 213 3.69 9.03 8.84
CA ALA A 213 3.19 8.78 7.50
C ALA A 213 2.30 9.93 6.98
N LYS A 214 1.46 10.52 7.84
CA LYS A 214 0.62 11.67 7.50
C LYS A 214 1.44 12.87 7.04
N ARG A 215 2.60 13.12 7.66
CA ARG A 215 3.48 14.26 7.32
C ARG A 215 4.38 13.97 6.12
N GLU A 216 4.98 12.77 6.07
CA GLU A 216 6.05 12.45 5.13
C GLU A 216 5.56 11.74 3.86
N SER A 217 4.42 11.08 3.93
CA SER A 217 3.84 10.32 2.82
C SER A 217 2.31 10.42 2.82
N PRO A 218 1.71 11.61 2.57
CA PRO A 218 0.26 11.82 2.68
C PRO A 218 -0.55 10.83 1.84
N VAL A 219 -0.08 10.48 0.63
CA VAL A 219 -0.75 9.50 -0.23
C VAL A 219 -0.75 8.10 0.38
N TYR A 220 0.37 7.64 0.94
CA TYR A 220 0.43 6.38 1.67
C TYR A 220 -0.54 6.40 2.85
N TYR A 221 -0.53 7.49 3.64
CA TYR A 221 -1.44 7.67 4.75
C TYR A 221 -2.91 7.56 4.32
N THR A 222 -3.31 8.31 3.29
CA THR A 222 -4.70 8.33 2.81
C THR A 222 -5.13 6.98 2.25
N ARG A 223 -4.30 6.33 1.42
CA ARG A 223 -4.66 5.05 0.79
C ARG A 223 -4.59 3.85 1.72
N PHE A 224 -3.57 3.76 2.56
CA PHE A 224 -3.28 2.53 3.31
C PHE A 224 -3.62 2.63 4.79
N ILE A 225 -3.62 3.80 5.39
CA ILE A 225 -4.01 3.99 6.78
C ILE A 225 -5.46 4.41 6.86
N MET A 226 -5.84 5.46 6.11
CA MET A 226 -7.24 5.91 6.04
C MET A 226 -8.12 5.03 5.15
N CYS A 227 -7.51 4.20 4.30
CA CYS A 227 -8.17 3.30 3.35
C CYS A 227 -9.13 4.01 2.38
N GLN A 228 -8.85 5.27 2.06
CA GLN A 228 -9.63 6.08 1.12
C GLN A 228 -9.09 5.86 -0.29
N ASN A 229 -9.96 5.40 -1.21
CA ASN A 229 -9.66 5.25 -2.63
C ASN A 229 -10.29 6.42 -3.40
N ASP A 230 -9.72 7.61 -3.24
CA ASP A 230 -10.15 8.76 -4.05
C ASP A 230 -9.56 8.64 -5.46
N THR A 231 -10.37 8.84 -6.49
CA THR A 231 -9.92 8.79 -7.90
C THR A 231 -8.87 9.84 -8.20
N ASP A 232 -8.90 10.97 -7.50
CA ASP A 232 -7.89 12.03 -7.61
C ASP A 232 -6.52 11.64 -7.04
N LEU A 233 -6.47 10.61 -6.20
CA LEU A 233 -5.23 10.02 -5.69
C LEU A 233 -4.65 8.93 -6.60
N ALA A 234 -5.23 8.72 -7.80
CA ALA A 234 -4.69 7.75 -8.74
C ALA A 234 -3.33 8.19 -9.31
N GLN A 235 -3.12 9.49 -9.49
CA GLN A 235 -1.88 10.04 -10.01
C GLN A 235 -0.75 10.02 -8.98
N TRP A 236 0.45 9.66 -9.45
CA TRP A 236 1.64 9.64 -8.59
C TRP A 236 2.14 11.06 -8.28
N PHE A 237 2.13 11.94 -9.27
CA PHE A 237 2.51 13.34 -9.14
C PHE A 237 1.27 14.22 -9.22
N ASP A 238 1.09 15.12 -8.27
CA ASP A 238 0.05 16.14 -8.34
C ASP A 238 0.46 17.32 -9.25
N ASN A 239 -0.52 18.12 -9.66
CA ASN A 239 -0.30 19.26 -10.56
C ASN A 239 0.69 20.27 -9.96
N THR A 240 0.59 20.57 -8.68
CA THR A 240 1.44 21.56 -8.00
C THR A 240 2.90 21.06 -7.99
N GLY A 241 3.12 19.80 -7.68
CA GLY A 241 4.44 19.19 -7.72
C GLY A 241 5.06 19.23 -9.12
N VAL A 242 4.26 18.91 -10.15
CA VAL A 242 4.75 18.94 -11.54
C VAL A 242 5.12 20.38 -11.94
N GLU A 243 4.30 21.38 -11.64
CA GLU A 243 4.64 22.79 -11.93
C GLU A 243 5.88 23.26 -11.15
N ASN A 244 6.03 22.88 -9.90
CA ASN A 244 7.23 23.16 -9.11
C ASN A 244 8.49 22.57 -9.73
N PHE A 245 8.41 21.37 -10.29
CA PHE A 245 9.54 20.72 -10.96
C PHE A 245 10.06 21.52 -12.16
N PHE A 246 9.18 22.25 -12.85
CA PHE A 246 9.54 23.10 -14.01
C PHE A 246 9.64 24.59 -13.67
N SER A 247 9.62 24.96 -12.39
CA SER A 247 9.57 26.38 -11.97
C SER A 247 10.89 27.12 -12.11
N ARG A 248 12.01 26.41 -12.33
CA ARG A 248 13.35 27.01 -12.52
C ARG A 248 13.91 26.67 -13.89
N THR A 249 14.76 27.52 -14.40
CA THR A 249 15.49 27.36 -15.65
C THR A 249 17.00 27.26 -15.39
N ALA A 250 17.78 26.89 -16.40
CA ALA A 250 19.24 26.87 -16.31
C ALA A 250 19.84 28.28 -15.94
N ALA A 251 19.14 29.36 -16.28
CA ALA A 251 19.55 30.71 -15.95
C ALA A 251 19.38 31.04 -14.46
N ASP A 252 18.42 30.37 -13.80
CA ASP A 252 18.14 30.61 -12.37
C ASP A 252 19.11 29.84 -11.46
N VAL A 253 19.95 28.97 -12.03
CA VAL A 253 20.90 28.13 -11.28
C VAL A 253 22.21 28.87 -11.13
N SER A 254 22.60 29.16 -9.89
CA SER A 254 23.87 29.81 -9.58
C SER A 254 25.07 28.93 -9.93
N GLN A 255 26.25 29.55 -10.10
CA GLN A 255 27.48 28.80 -10.33
C GLN A 255 27.79 27.85 -9.16
N HIS A 256 27.54 28.28 -7.93
CA HIS A 256 27.79 27.46 -6.74
C HIS A 256 26.87 26.23 -6.66
N GLU A 257 25.62 26.31 -7.13
CA GLU A 257 24.72 25.14 -7.23
C GLU A 257 25.18 24.12 -8.28
N LYS A 258 25.94 24.58 -9.30
CA LYS A 258 26.54 23.69 -10.33
C LYS A 258 27.79 23.00 -9.84
N GLU A 259 28.43 23.52 -8.79
CA GLU A 259 29.63 22.91 -8.17
C GLU A 259 29.20 21.70 -7.33
N SER A 260 29.25 20.52 -7.93
CA SER A 260 28.83 19.29 -7.26
C SER A 260 29.87 18.20 -7.47
N ASN A 261 30.04 17.41 -6.42
CA ASN A 261 30.88 16.19 -6.46
C ASN A 261 30.09 14.94 -6.89
N GLN A 262 28.77 15.05 -7.04
CA GLN A 262 27.93 13.93 -7.41
C GLN A 262 27.04 14.29 -8.60
N ILE A 263 27.44 13.79 -9.76
CA ILE A 263 26.69 13.87 -11.02
C ILE A 263 26.41 12.46 -11.49
N VAL A 264 25.15 12.10 -11.64
CA VAL A 264 24.70 10.75 -11.99
C VAL A 264 24.00 10.82 -13.35
N LEU A 265 24.36 9.91 -14.25
CA LEU A 265 23.60 9.66 -15.48
C LEU A 265 22.64 8.50 -15.26
N GLY A 266 21.35 8.69 -15.53
CA GLY A 266 20.34 7.64 -15.62
C GLY A 266 20.13 7.25 -17.07
N ILE A 267 20.22 5.96 -17.39
CA ILE A 267 20.14 5.45 -18.75
C ILE A 267 19.01 4.43 -18.85
N ASP A 268 17.92 4.80 -19.52
CA ASP A 268 16.87 3.89 -19.93
C ASP A 268 17.14 3.37 -21.33
N VAL A 269 17.11 2.03 -21.51
CA VAL A 269 17.58 1.36 -22.75
C VAL A 269 16.40 0.90 -23.59
N GLY A 270 16.17 1.54 -24.71
CA GLY A 270 15.07 1.22 -25.63
C GLY A 270 15.35 0.12 -26.66
N GLY A 271 16.58 -0.40 -26.75
CA GLY A 271 16.91 -1.55 -27.59
C GLY A 271 17.04 -1.32 -29.11
N GLY A 272 16.92 -0.08 -29.57
CA GLY A 272 17.19 0.29 -30.98
C GLY A 272 16.03 0.06 -31.96
N TYR A 273 15.06 -0.78 -31.63
CA TYR A 273 13.89 -1.09 -32.46
C TYR A 273 12.60 -0.72 -31.73
N GLY A 274 12.06 0.45 -32.06
CA GLY A 274 10.74 0.90 -31.55
C GLY A 274 10.79 1.84 -30.35
N ASP A 275 11.41 1.47 -29.26
CA ASP A 275 11.56 2.33 -28.08
C ASP A 275 12.88 3.14 -28.11
N GLU A 276 12.83 4.42 -27.74
CA GLU A 276 14.01 5.28 -27.67
C GLU A 276 14.77 5.07 -26.35
N SER A 277 16.10 5.08 -26.42
CA SER A 277 16.94 5.16 -25.23
C SER A 277 17.05 6.61 -24.77
N VAL A 278 17.05 6.84 -23.45
CA VAL A 278 17.16 8.18 -22.85
C VAL A 278 18.36 8.24 -21.92
N ILE A 279 19.09 9.36 -21.99
CA ILE A 279 20.14 9.71 -21.03
C ILE A 279 19.68 10.93 -20.26
N ALA A 280 19.42 10.76 -18.97
CA ALA A 280 19.13 11.83 -18.02
C ALA A 280 20.37 12.11 -17.15
N LYS A 281 20.56 13.37 -16.78
CA LYS A 281 21.60 13.81 -15.84
C LYS A 281 20.93 14.36 -14.59
N VAL A 282 21.40 13.92 -13.44
CA VAL A 282 21.02 14.51 -12.14
C VAL A 282 22.27 14.98 -11.43
N THR A 283 22.27 16.26 -11.09
CA THR A 283 23.34 16.91 -10.30
C THR A 283 22.82 17.15 -8.89
N LYS A 284 23.47 16.61 -7.88
CA LYS A 284 23.17 16.90 -6.48
C LYS A 284 23.97 18.11 -6.07
N THR A 285 23.27 19.22 -5.76
CA THR A 285 23.93 20.46 -5.32
C THR A 285 24.60 20.31 -3.96
N PRO A 286 25.51 21.21 -3.58
CA PRO A 286 26.10 21.21 -2.22
C PRO A 286 25.06 21.33 -1.09
N TYR A 287 23.88 21.86 -1.40
CA TYR A 287 22.75 21.98 -0.46
C TYR A 287 21.82 20.77 -0.41
N GLY A 288 22.13 19.71 -1.18
CA GLY A 288 21.33 18.50 -1.24
C GLY A 288 20.15 18.53 -2.22
N SER A 289 19.91 19.67 -2.88
CA SER A 289 18.89 19.76 -3.93
C SER A 289 19.32 19.08 -5.23
N LEU A 290 18.39 18.78 -6.11
CA LEU A 290 18.63 18.06 -7.36
C LEU A 290 18.32 18.94 -8.58
N LEU A 291 19.27 19.01 -9.51
CA LEU A 291 19.10 19.63 -10.82
C LEU A 291 19.04 18.53 -11.89
N VAL A 292 17.96 18.51 -12.66
CA VAL A 292 17.66 17.46 -13.65
C VAL A 292 17.74 17.99 -15.05
N GLU A 293 18.40 17.27 -15.94
CA GLU A 293 18.53 17.58 -17.36
C GLU A 293 18.36 16.28 -18.20
N ILE A 294 17.71 16.36 -19.34
CA ILE A 294 17.78 15.32 -20.38
C ILE A 294 18.92 15.67 -21.32
N ILE A 295 19.91 14.81 -21.42
CA ILE A 295 21.06 14.97 -22.31
C ILE A 295 20.67 14.63 -23.73
N GLY A 296 19.85 13.59 -23.91
CA GLY A 296 19.36 13.23 -25.23
C GLY A 296 18.51 11.97 -25.25
N LYS A 297 17.82 11.84 -26.40
CA LYS A 297 17.03 10.66 -26.79
C LYS A 297 17.68 10.05 -28.01
N TYR A 298 17.74 8.74 -28.05
CA TYR A 298 18.45 8.03 -29.09
C TYR A 298 17.74 6.73 -29.48
N GLN A 299 17.55 6.54 -30.77
CA GLN A 299 17.11 5.25 -31.33
C GLN A 299 18.35 4.46 -31.80
N LEU A 300 19.08 3.92 -30.83
CA LEU A 300 20.39 3.29 -31.06
C LEU A 300 20.43 1.91 -30.41
N GLU A 301 21.15 1.02 -31.07
CA GLU A 301 21.58 -0.24 -30.46
C GLU A 301 22.58 0.01 -29.32
N THR A 302 22.66 -0.95 -28.40
CA THR A 302 23.46 -0.86 -27.16
C THR A 302 24.92 -0.41 -27.36
N PRO A 303 25.70 -0.90 -28.35
CA PRO A 303 27.08 -0.44 -28.52
C PRO A 303 27.18 1.05 -28.90
N ALA A 304 26.27 1.51 -29.78
CA ALA A 304 26.23 2.91 -30.18
C ALA A 304 25.73 3.83 -29.03
N LEU A 305 24.80 3.34 -28.23
CA LEU A 305 24.33 4.03 -27.01
C LEU A 305 25.50 4.20 -26.02
N ALA A 306 26.32 3.19 -25.82
CA ALA A 306 27.48 3.28 -24.93
C ALA A 306 28.47 4.38 -25.37
N VAL A 307 28.62 4.62 -26.64
CA VAL A 307 29.42 5.75 -27.17
C VAL A 307 28.79 7.10 -26.77
N ARG A 308 27.48 7.22 -26.89
CA ARG A 308 26.75 8.45 -26.45
C ARG A 308 26.86 8.68 -24.97
N VAL A 309 26.75 7.63 -24.15
CA VAL A 309 26.95 7.72 -22.70
C VAL A 309 28.37 8.18 -22.37
N ASN A 310 29.42 7.69 -23.07
CA ASN A 310 30.78 8.18 -22.90
C ASN A 310 30.93 9.67 -23.22
N GLN A 311 30.29 10.12 -24.31
CA GLN A 311 30.27 11.54 -24.68
C GLN A 311 29.55 12.38 -23.63
N ALA A 312 28.40 11.93 -23.17
CA ALA A 312 27.61 12.60 -22.12
C ALA A 312 28.46 12.73 -20.82
N ARG A 313 29.15 11.67 -20.43
CA ARG A 313 30.06 11.68 -19.27
C ARG A 313 31.16 12.71 -19.42
N ALA A 314 31.85 12.68 -20.54
CA ALA A 314 32.98 13.60 -20.79
C ALA A 314 32.52 15.06 -20.77
N SER A 315 31.33 15.36 -21.31
CA SER A 315 30.78 16.71 -21.37
C SER A 315 30.17 17.20 -20.04
N THR A 316 29.66 16.29 -19.21
CA THR A 316 28.96 16.63 -17.96
C THR A 316 29.81 16.47 -16.71
N GLY A 317 30.93 15.76 -16.80
CA GLY A 317 31.73 15.38 -15.63
C GLY A 317 31.06 14.35 -14.73
N ALA A 318 30.12 13.54 -15.27
CA ALA A 318 29.40 12.56 -14.47
C ALA A 318 30.32 11.52 -13.85
N THR A 319 30.12 11.29 -12.54
CA THR A 319 30.89 10.36 -11.72
C THR A 319 30.31 8.96 -11.73
N GLU A 320 29.02 8.82 -11.98
CA GLU A 320 28.28 7.56 -11.93
C GLU A 320 27.31 7.41 -13.11
N GLU A 321 27.04 6.15 -13.48
CA GLU A 321 26.07 5.75 -14.48
C GLU A 321 25.13 4.71 -13.90
N VAL A 322 23.81 4.94 -14.00
CA VAL A 322 22.78 4.00 -13.57
C VAL A 322 21.99 3.55 -14.79
N TRP A 323 22.01 2.27 -15.05
CA TRP A 323 21.39 1.67 -16.23
C TRP A 323 20.18 0.84 -15.84
N ASP A 324 19.06 0.97 -16.56
CA ASP A 324 17.99 -0.01 -16.43
C ASP A 324 18.51 -1.38 -16.84
N ALA A 325 18.69 -2.26 -15.85
CA ALA A 325 19.19 -3.62 -16.06
C ALA A 325 18.04 -4.63 -16.26
N SER A 326 16.84 -4.16 -16.58
CA SER A 326 15.71 -5.01 -16.92
C SER A 326 15.77 -5.39 -18.42
N GLY A 327 15.65 -6.68 -18.74
CA GLY A 327 15.61 -7.14 -20.14
C GLY A 327 16.87 -6.81 -20.94
N ILE A 328 16.72 -6.03 -22.01
CA ILE A 328 17.81 -5.68 -22.95
C ILE A 328 18.94 -4.90 -22.27
N GLY A 329 18.61 -4.07 -21.29
CA GLY A 329 19.58 -3.28 -20.53
C GLY A 329 20.58 -4.12 -19.76
N TYR A 330 20.23 -5.34 -19.34
CA TYR A 330 21.15 -6.23 -18.64
C TYR A 330 22.43 -6.53 -19.47
N THR A 331 22.27 -6.83 -20.75
CA THR A 331 23.41 -7.09 -21.63
C THR A 331 24.27 -5.84 -21.82
N ALA A 332 23.65 -4.67 -21.94
CA ALA A 332 24.35 -3.39 -22.02
C ALA A 332 25.23 -3.13 -20.82
N VAL A 333 24.70 -3.36 -19.63
CA VAL A 333 25.45 -3.19 -18.39
C VAL A 333 26.59 -4.18 -18.26
N GLN A 334 26.40 -5.46 -18.61
CA GLN A 334 27.46 -6.47 -18.59
C GLN A 334 28.62 -6.09 -19.51
N GLN A 335 28.34 -5.63 -20.73
CA GLN A 335 29.36 -5.14 -21.64
C GLN A 335 30.07 -3.91 -21.08
N ARG A 336 29.33 -2.99 -20.49
CA ARG A 336 29.84 -1.77 -19.89
C ARG A 336 30.75 -2.04 -18.70
N ALA A 337 30.34 -2.94 -17.80
CA ALA A 337 31.09 -3.35 -16.62
C ALA A 337 32.35 -4.18 -16.95
N SER A 338 32.38 -4.86 -18.12
CA SER A 338 33.54 -5.64 -18.56
C SER A 338 34.62 -4.81 -19.24
N ASP A 339 34.34 -3.57 -19.68
CA ASP A 339 35.33 -2.68 -20.26
C ASP A 339 36.32 -2.18 -19.19
N PRO A 340 37.62 -2.52 -19.30
CA PRO A 340 38.62 -2.10 -18.29
C PRO A 340 38.75 -0.58 -18.14
N ARG A 341 38.38 0.19 -19.17
CA ARG A 341 38.45 1.66 -19.18
C ARG A 341 37.36 2.28 -18.32
N THR A 342 36.18 1.66 -18.33
CA THR A 342 35.02 2.11 -17.53
C THR A 342 35.05 1.58 -16.11
N ARG A 343 35.55 0.37 -15.91
CA ARG A 343 35.61 -0.33 -14.61
C ARG A 343 36.44 0.39 -13.55
N ARG A 344 37.54 1.05 -13.95
CA ARG A 344 38.45 1.74 -13.01
C ARG A 344 38.06 3.18 -12.69
N ALA A 345 37.26 3.81 -13.55
CA ALA A 345 37.01 5.26 -13.45
C ALA A 345 35.61 5.60 -12.93
N LEU A 346 34.68 4.64 -12.81
CA LEU A 346 33.28 4.94 -12.56
C LEU A 346 32.48 3.87 -11.87
N GLY A 347 31.53 4.34 -11.06
CA GLY A 347 30.42 3.55 -10.62
C GLY A 347 29.44 3.30 -11.77
N VAL A 348 29.51 2.13 -12.42
CA VAL A 348 28.43 1.63 -13.26
C VAL A 348 27.50 0.83 -12.38
N VAL A 349 26.25 1.24 -12.28
CA VAL A 349 25.26 0.69 -11.38
C VAL A 349 24.10 0.07 -12.14
N ASN A 350 23.73 -1.15 -11.76
CA ASN A 350 22.57 -1.84 -12.27
C ASN A 350 21.34 -1.38 -11.48
N PHE A 351 20.36 -0.84 -12.17
CA PHE A 351 19.05 -0.59 -11.58
C PHE A 351 18.10 -1.73 -11.95
N MET A 352 17.66 -2.48 -10.95
CA MET A 352 16.69 -3.55 -11.11
C MET A 352 15.38 -3.13 -10.42
N GLY A 353 14.51 -2.47 -11.14
CA GLY A 353 13.29 -1.87 -10.59
C GLY A 353 12.34 -2.83 -9.90
N HIS A 354 12.40 -4.14 -10.21
CA HIS A 354 11.56 -5.18 -9.59
C HIS A 354 12.04 -5.67 -8.22
N LEU A 355 13.31 -5.40 -7.85
CA LEU A 355 13.84 -5.80 -6.54
C LEU A 355 13.15 -5.04 -5.41
N PRO A 356 13.14 -5.58 -4.17
CA PRO A 356 12.60 -4.88 -3.01
C PRO A 356 13.21 -3.48 -2.84
N ALA A 357 12.42 -2.54 -2.31
CA ALA A 357 12.92 -1.21 -1.95
C ALA A 357 14.07 -1.29 -0.94
N VAL A 358 15.02 -0.38 -1.05
CA VAL A 358 16.28 -0.42 -0.27
C VAL A 358 16.17 0.32 1.05
N SER A 359 15.52 1.48 1.05
CA SER A 359 15.53 2.40 2.20
C SER A 359 14.19 2.49 2.93
N ASP A 360 13.09 2.00 2.34
CA ASP A 360 11.75 2.17 2.90
C ASP A 360 10.91 0.89 2.78
N GLU A 361 10.68 0.22 3.90
CA GLU A 361 9.89 -1.02 3.95
C GLU A 361 8.40 -0.83 3.59
N THR A 362 7.90 0.41 3.61
CA THR A 362 6.53 0.74 3.21
C THR A 362 6.37 0.80 1.69
N ILE A 363 7.48 0.78 0.95
CA ILE A 363 7.50 0.79 -0.51
C ILE A 363 7.72 -0.62 -1.05
N PHE A 364 7.07 -0.93 -2.18
CA PHE A 364 7.03 -2.28 -2.71
C PHE A 364 8.34 -2.73 -3.35
N ASN A 365 8.93 -1.88 -4.19
CA ASN A 365 10.13 -2.20 -4.98
C ASN A 365 10.98 -0.96 -5.30
N CYS A 366 12.19 -1.17 -5.81
CA CYS A 366 13.13 -0.10 -6.18
C CYS A 366 12.56 0.90 -7.19
N ARG A 367 11.73 0.46 -8.16
CA ARG A 367 11.10 1.38 -9.10
C ARG A 367 10.14 2.32 -8.37
N SER A 368 9.30 1.80 -7.51
CA SER A 368 8.39 2.61 -6.70
C SER A 368 9.15 3.54 -5.77
N GLU A 369 10.27 3.08 -5.21
CA GLU A 369 11.13 3.90 -4.34
C GLU A 369 11.78 5.06 -5.11
N ALA A 370 12.25 4.82 -6.33
CA ALA A 370 12.82 5.86 -7.18
C ALA A 370 11.81 7.00 -7.45
N TYR A 371 10.60 6.64 -7.81
CA TYR A 371 9.52 7.60 -8.02
C TYR A 371 9.05 8.28 -6.72
N ALA A 372 9.05 7.58 -5.59
CA ALA A 372 8.70 8.16 -4.30
C ALA A 372 9.75 9.19 -3.83
N LEU A 373 11.01 8.90 -4.04
CA LEU A 373 12.10 9.84 -3.76
C LEU A 373 11.99 11.09 -4.64
N TRP A 374 11.72 10.91 -5.93
CA TRP A 374 11.52 12.03 -6.85
C TRP A 374 10.33 12.91 -6.42
N GLN A 375 9.16 12.31 -6.17
CA GLN A 375 8.00 13.03 -5.66
C GLN A 375 8.30 13.78 -4.37
N ARG A 376 8.99 13.15 -3.42
CA ARG A 376 9.39 13.77 -2.15
C ARG A 376 10.24 15.01 -2.37
N MET A 377 11.27 14.91 -3.22
CA MET A 377 12.17 16.03 -3.50
C MET A 377 11.46 17.21 -4.20
N ILE A 378 10.50 16.91 -5.09
CA ILE A 378 9.66 17.93 -5.71
C ILE A 378 8.77 18.61 -4.66
N ASN A 379 8.09 17.84 -3.82
CA ASN A 379 7.19 18.39 -2.80
C ASN A 379 7.92 19.21 -1.73
N GLN A 380 9.20 18.92 -1.51
CA GLN A 380 10.09 19.71 -0.65
C GLN A 380 10.68 20.94 -1.36
N ASN A 381 10.33 21.17 -2.62
CA ASN A 381 10.91 22.20 -3.47
C ASN A 381 12.45 22.12 -3.54
N GLN A 382 12.96 20.90 -3.74
CA GLN A 382 14.38 20.59 -3.78
C GLN A 382 14.78 19.81 -5.05
N CYS A 383 13.92 19.75 -6.08
CA CYS A 383 14.22 19.09 -7.35
C CYS A 383 13.62 19.87 -8.50
N TRP A 384 14.43 20.25 -9.47
CA TRP A 384 14.00 21.06 -10.62
C TRP A 384 14.58 20.54 -11.92
N TYR A 385 13.77 20.61 -12.97
CA TYR A 385 14.22 20.41 -14.34
C TYR A 385 14.82 21.72 -14.87
N VAL A 386 16.08 21.67 -15.23
CA VAL A 386 16.84 22.84 -15.72
C VAL A 386 17.47 22.59 -17.11
N GLY A 387 17.03 21.55 -17.79
CA GLY A 387 17.54 21.14 -19.10
C GLY A 387 16.86 21.84 -20.28
N ASN A 388 16.99 21.22 -21.46
CA ASN A 388 16.40 21.75 -22.70
C ASN A 388 14.86 21.82 -22.61
N PRO A 389 14.26 23.01 -22.82
CA PRO A 389 12.80 23.18 -22.76
C PRO A 389 12.00 22.29 -23.73
N ALA A 390 12.61 21.85 -24.82
CA ALA A 390 11.96 20.98 -25.80
C ALA A 390 11.49 19.63 -25.22
N TYR A 391 12.01 19.20 -24.09
CA TYR A 391 11.62 17.95 -23.41
C TYR A 391 10.54 18.13 -22.35
N ILE A 392 10.20 19.38 -21.96
CA ILE A 392 9.29 19.67 -20.84
C ILE A 392 7.93 18.99 -21.03
N ASP A 393 7.32 19.15 -22.22
CA ASP A 393 5.98 18.62 -22.47
C ASP A 393 5.95 17.09 -22.44
N GLN A 394 7.01 16.43 -22.93
CA GLN A 394 7.09 14.98 -22.87
C GLN A 394 7.31 14.51 -21.43
N ILE A 395 8.22 15.12 -20.67
CA ILE A 395 8.45 14.77 -19.26
C ILE A 395 7.16 14.97 -18.46
N ARG A 396 6.48 16.11 -18.65
CA ARG A 396 5.20 16.42 -17.99
C ARG A 396 4.15 15.34 -18.28
N ARG A 397 3.98 14.97 -19.55
CA ARG A 397 3.06 13.90 -19.97
C ARG A 397 3.42 12.56 -19.31
N GLU A 398 4.71 12.20 -19.28
CA GLU A 398 5.17 10.96 -18.64
C GLU A 398 5.00 10.99 -17.12
N MET A 399 5.17 12.14 -16.45
CA MET A 399 4.90 12.29 -15.02
C MET A 399 3.42 12.09 -14.70
N PHE A 400 2.52 12.74 -15.45
CA PHE A 400 1.07 12.59 -15.24
C PHE A 400 0.55 11.18 -15.57
N ALA A 401 1.23 10.45 -16.42
CA ALA A 401 0.88 9.06 -16.72
C ALA A 401 1.20 8.10 -15.58
N GLN A 402 2.08 8.49 -14.64
CA GLN A 402 2.41 7.66 -13.49
C GLN A 402 1.24 7.62 -12.52
N VAL A 403 0.78 6.41 -12.22
CA VAL A 403 -0.35 6.16 -11.34
C VAL A 403 0.03 5.14 -10.27
N TYR A 404 -0.70 5.16 -9.17
CA TYR A 404 -0.55 4.14 -8.14
C TYR A 404 -1.10 2.79 -8.62
N ALA A 405 -0.44 1.72 -8.25
CA ALA A 405 -0.96 0.38 -8.43
C ALA A 405 -2.25 0.16 -7.62
N THR A 406 -3.11 -0.75 -8.04
CA THR A 406 -4.30 -1.13 -7.28
C THR A 406 -3.91 -1.68 -5.91
N THR A 407 -4.84 -1.67 -4.96
CA THR A 407 -4.60 -2.16 -3.60
C THR A 407 -4.17 -3.63 -3.58
N GLU A 408 -4.75 -4.44 -4.47
CA GLU A 408 -4.39 -5.86 -4.62
C GLU A 408 -2.96 -6.06 -5.11
N GLN A 409 -2.54 -5.29 -6.12
CA GLN A 409 -1.19 -5.35 -6.67
C GLN A 409 -0.13 -4.85 -5.69
N SER A 410 -0.49 -3.92 -4.82
CA SER A 410 0.41 -3.26 -3.88
C SER A 410 0.72 -4.08 -2.62
N LYS A 411 -0.11 -5.07 -2.29
CA LYS A 411 0.03 -5.90 -1.07
C LYS A 411 0.22 -5.06 0.21
N GLY A 412 -0.45 -3.91 0.29
CA GLY A 412 -0.36 -3.01 1.43
C GLY A 412 0.89 -2.12 1.48
N LYS A 413 1.68 -2.09 0.41
CA LYS A 413 2.85 -1.21 0.27
C LYS A 413 2.60 -0.17 -0.83
N LEU A 414 3.31 0.95 -0.75
CA LEU A 414 3.29 1.95 -1.81
C LEU A 414 3.92 1.36 -3.09
N ARG A 415 3.16 1.33 -4.17
CA ARG A 415 3.60 0.77 -5.45
C ARG A 415 3.15 1.64 -6.61
N ILE A 416 4.06 1.94 -7.54
CA ILE A 416 3.70 2.51 -8.82
C ILE A 416 3.10 1.41 -9.72
N ALA A 417 2.16 1.76 -10.58
CA ALA A 417 1.55 0.81 -11.51
C ALA A 417 2.58 0.15 -12.44
N GLU A 418 2.24 -0.99 -12.97
CA GLU A 418 3.11 -1.70 -13.90
C GLU A 418 3.29 -0.91 -15.21
N LYS A 419 4.46 -1.06 -15.85
CA LYS A 419 4.78 -0.35 -17.11
C LYS A 419 3.69 -0.52 -18.19
N LYS A 420 3.06 -1.71 -18.25
CA LYS A 420 1.96 -1.98 -19.20
C LYS A 420 0.72 -1.10 -18.97
N ASP A 421 0.42 -0.77 -17.71
CA ASP A 421 -0.75 0.07 -17.38
C ASP A 421 -0.43 1.56 -17.60
N ILE A 422 0.80 1.98 -17.31
CA ILE A 422 1.29 3.34 -17.59
C ILE A 422 1.34 3.60 -19.10
N LYS A 423 1.79 2.62 -19.90
CA LYS A 423 1.80 2.72 -21.39
C LYS A 423 0.41 2.99 -21.96
N LYS A 424 -0.67 2.47 -21.36
CA LYS A 424 -2.04 2.79 -21.81
C LYS A 424 -2.36 4.29 -21.69
N ASN A 425 -1.84 4.95 -20.65
CA ASN A 425 -2.00 6.39 -20.45
C ASN A 425 -1.10 7.22 -21.38
N LEU A 426 -0.12 6.59 -22.03
CA LEU A 426 0.84 7.19 -22.94
C LEU A 426 0.67 6.75 -24.40
N ASN A 427 -0.55 6.33 -24.80
CA ASN A 427 -0.80 5.82 -26.16
C ASN A 427 0.14 4.67 -26.58
N ASN A 428 0.47 3.79 -25.65
CA ASN A 428 1.41 2.69 -25.74
C ASN A 428 2.90 3.07 -25.83
N GLU A 429 3.26 4.34 -25.63
CA GLU A 429 4.66 4.76 -25.49
C GLU A 429 5.21 4.39 -24.09
N SER A 430 6.53 4.18 -24.00
CA SER A 430 7.22 3.95 -22.74
C SER A 430 7.56 5.29 -22.04
N PRO A 431 7.50 5.38 -20.69
CA PRO A 431 7.88 6.57 -19.95
C PRO A 431 9.40 6.68 -19.76
N ASN A 432 10.16 6.66 -20.88
CA ASN A 432 11.61 6.48 -20.85
C ASN A 432 12.36 7.66 -20.21
N MET A 433 11.86 8.89 -20.36
CA MET A 433 12.46 10.06 -19.71
C MET A 433 12.22 10.01 -18.19
N ALA A 434 10.99 9.70 -17.78
CA ALA A 434 10.65 9.61 -16.37
C ALA A 434 11.39 8.46 -15.67
N ASP A 435 11.51 7.28 -16.32
CA ASP A 435 12.27 6.16 -15.78
C ASP A 435 13.77 6.50 -15.64
N ALA A 436 14.39 7.14 -16.66
CA ALA A 436 15.80 7.57 -16.60
C ALA A 436 16.05 8.60 -15.49
N ILE A 437 15.16 9.58 -15.33
CA ILE A 437 15.23 10.59 -14.25
C ILE A 437 15.09 9.91 -12.90
N ALA A 438 14.09 9.07 -12.71
CA ALA A 438 13.81 8.40 -11.44
C ALA A 438 15.00 7.53 -10.98
N MET A 439 15.61 6.76 -11.89
CA MET A 439 16.80 5.95 -11.59
C MET A 439 17.99 6.80 -11.13
N ALA A 440 18.27 7.92 -11.81
CA ALA A 440 19.36 8.80 -11.43
C ALA A 440 19.10 9.47 -10.06
N ILE A 441 17.86 9.91 -9.79
CA ILE A 441 17.46 10.46 -8.49
C ILE A 441 17.61 9.42 -7.40
N HIS A 442 17.13 8.19 -7.64
CA HIS A 442 17.28 7.09 -6.68
C HIS A 442 18.74 6.92 -6.26
N ARG A 443 19.64 6.88 -7.23
CA ARG A 443 21.07 6.75 -6.95
C ARG A 443 21.64 7.92 -6.17
N CYS A 444 21.29 9.17 -6.52
CA CYS A 444 21.70 10.36 -5.79
C CYS A 444 21.25 10.37 -4.32
N MET A 445 20.11 9.75 -4.03
CA MET A 445 19.49 9.80 -2.70
C MET A 445 19.81 8.60 -1.84
N THR A 446 20.05 7.42 -2.42
CA THR A 446 20.30 6.18 -1.67
C THR A 446 21.79 5.87 -1.50
N TYR A 447 22.64 6.49 -2.30
CA TYR A 447 24.08 6.29 -2.20
C TYR A 447 24.72 7.21 -1.15
N THR A 448 25.31 6.59 -0.14
CA THR A 448 26.30 7.23 0.74
C THR A 448 27.67 6.75 0.27
N PRO A 449 28.60 7.64 -0.10
CA PRO A 449 29.96 7.21 -0.43
C PRO A 449 30.58 6.56 0.80
N HIS A 450 30.64 5.23 0.83
CA HIS A 450 31.49 4.54 1.77
C HIS A 450 32.94 4.68 1.31
N GLN A 451 33.74 5.23 2.15
CA GLN A 451 35.20 5.16 2.00
C GLN A 451 35.59 3.67 1.91
N ASN A 452 36.02 3.28 0.70
CA ASN A 452 36.73 2.03 0.39
C ASN A 452 36.38 0.80 1.24
N SER A 453 35.34 0.07 0.86
CA SER A 453 35.17 -1.31 1.28
C SER A 453 35.09 -2.25 0.08
N SER A 454 35.82 -3.35 0.16
CA SER A 454 35.84 -4.44 -0.83
C SER A 454 34.49 -5.14 -1.05
N GLU A 455 33.45 -4.74 -0.33
CA GLU A 455 32.09 -5.29 -0.41
C GLU A 455 31.27 -4.75 -1.59
N ASP A 456 31.57 -3.53 -2.07
CA ASP A 456 30.95 -2.98 -3.29
C ASP A 456 31.26 -3.80 -4.55
N TYR A 457 32.32 -4.59 -4.49
CA TYR A 457 32.75 -5.48 -5.56
C TYR A 457 31.86 -6.72 -5.72
N ALA A 458 31.25 -7.19 -4.63
CA ALA A 458 30.41 -8.37 -4.63
C ALA A 458 29.01 -8.09 -5.20
N LEU A 459 28.48 -6.89 -5.03
CA LEU A 459 27.19 -6.46 -5.59
C LEU A 459 27.24 -6.27 -7.11
N ALA A 460 28.39 -5.87 -7.66
CA ALA A 460 28.58 -5.75 -9.11
C ALA A 460 28.67 -7.10 -9.83
N HIS A 461 28.88 -8.20 -9.12
CA HIS A 461 29.14 -9.52 -9.70
C HIS A 461 28.12 -10.61 -9.37
N GLY A 462 26.88 -10.25 -8.98
CA GLY A 462 25.80 -11.21 -8.85
C GLY A 462 25.85 -12.14 -7.65
N GLY A 463 26.65 -11.82 -6.64
CA GLY A 463 26.66 -12.52 -5.36
C GLY A 463 25.50 -12.07 -4.48
N VAL A 464 24.44 -12.87 -4.45
CA VAL A 464 23.31 -12.65 -3.54
C VAL A 464 23.73 -12.99 -2.12
N ARG A 465 24.04 -11.98 -1.33
CA ARG A 465 23.94 -12.07 0.14
C ARG A 465 23.09 -10.90 0.63
N PRO A 466 22.08 -11.17 1.46
CA PRO A 466 21.30 -10.11 2.07
C PRO A 466 22.19 -9.34 3.04
N VAL A 467 22.44 -8.08 2.76
CA VAL A 467 23.06 -7.18 3.72
C VAL A 467 22.02 -6.92 4.81
N GLN A 468 22.27 -7.41 6.01
CA GLN A 468 21.57 -6.95 7.20
C GLN A 468 22.01 -5.50 7.48
N VAL A 469 21.23 -4.55 7.00
CA VAL A 469 21.36 -3.16 7.45
C VAL A 469 20.78 -3.10 8.86
N LYS A 470 21.65 -3.10 9.86
CA LYS A 470 21.26 -2.74 11.22
C LYS A 470 20.88 -1.27 11.21
N ASN A 471 19.59 -0.99 11.15
CA ASN A 471 19.06 0.35 11.36
C ASN A 471 19.43 0.83 12.77
N ARG A 472 20.37 1.78 12.87
CA ARG A 472 20.46 2.72 13.96
C ARG A 472 20.09 4.09 13.40
N TRP A 473 18.82 4.40 13.43
CA TRP A 473 18.33 5.79 13.48
C TRP A 473 17.13 5.82 14.40
N PHE A 474 17.31 6.52 15.48
CA PHE A 474 16.28 6.94 16.43
C PHE A 474 15.35 7.98 15.82
#